data_48771c3624e390dcfb443757636fcb34
#
_entry.id   48771c3624e390dcfb443757636fcb34
#
_cell.length_a   1.000
_cell.length_b   1.000
_cell.length_c   1.000
_cell.angle_alpha   90.00
_cell.angle_beta   90.00
_cell.angle_gamma   90.00
#
_symmetry.space_group_name_H-M   'P 1'
#
loop_
_entity.id
_entity.type
_entity.pdbx_description
1 polymer ?
#
loop_
_entity_poly.entity_id
_entity_poly.type
_entity_poly.pdbx_seq_one_letter_code
_entity_poly.pdbx_strand_id
1 'polypeptide(L)'
;MRGVEQNGGCIPDNSVFYPFMRNAVGPMDYTPGVILTYQPELYLCKRYNGGGIGTRAYQMALFVLFETGLQMLCDNPTLYYREKDCTQFMAGVPIPTDETISLAAKVGEYAIVAKRKGDKWYIGGMTNNKEKERVFDIALDFLPEGQIWKMISYEDGVNANKQAMHYMKREKQVKKGDKIQVKMARNGGFAAVLSAE
;
A
#
# COMPACT_ATOMS: atom_id res chain seq x y z
N MET A 1 -16.88 -6.14 13.87
CA MET A 1 -16.68 -6.73 12.51
C MET A 1 -15.52 -7.69 12.68
N ARG A 2 -15.74 -8.97 12.50
CA ARG A 2 -14.64 -9.93 12.44
C ARG A 2 -13.73 -9.50 11.31
N GLY A 3 -12.43 -9.66 11.48
CA GLY A 3 -11.41 -9.09 10.64
C GLY A 3 -11.55 -9.42 9.17
N VAL A 4 -10.80 -8.75 8.39
CA VAL A 4 -10.68 -8.94 6.96
C VAL A 4 -9.70 -10.10 6.74
N GLU A 5 -9.97 -11.21 7.42
CA GLU A 5 -9.08 -12.37 7.52
C GLU A 5 -9.04 -13.21 6.23
N GLN A 6 -9.94 -12.92 5.31
CA GLN A 6 -9.99 -13.61 4.01
C GLN A 6 -9.71 -12.65 2.87
N ASN A 7 -8.99 -13.11 1.88
CA ASN A 7 -8.62 -12.33 0.69
C ASN A 7 -9.80 -11.61 0.02
N GLY A 8 -11.00 -12.16 0.08
CA GLY A 8 -12.21 -11.54 -0.43
C GLY A 8 -12.69 -10.30 0.35
N GLY A 9 -12.18 -10.06 1.55
CA GLY A 9 -12.56 -8.90 2.36
C GLY A 9 -11.70 -7.65 2.13
N CYS A 10 -10.51 -7.79 1.56
CA CYS A 10 -9.58 -6.69 1.28
C CYS A 10 -9.70 -6.17 -0.15
N ILE A 11 -10.92 -6.08 -0.67
CA ILE A 11 -11.15 -5.49 -2.00
C ILE A 11 -11.02 -3.97 -1.93
N PRO A 12 -10.44 -3.31 -2.95
CA PRO A 12 -10.21 -1.87 -2.94
C PRO A 12 -11.43 -1.01 -2.64
N ASP A 13 -12.60 -1.38 -3.19
CA ASP A 13 -13.85 -0.64 -2.98
C ASP A 13 -14.31 -0.58 -1.51
N ASN A 14 -13.97 -1.59 -0.71
CA ASN A 14 -14.23 -1.61 0.73
C ASN A 14 -13.09 -0.98 1.51
N SER A 15 -11.86 -1.26 1.11
CA SER A 15 -10.65 -0.84 1.82
C SER A 15 -10.52 0.67 1.92
N VAL A 16 -10.99 1.41 0.90
CA VAL A 16 -10.95 2.90 0.91
C VAL A 16 -11.84 3.54 1.99
N PHE A 17 -12.65 2.77 2.70
CA PHE A 17 -13.43 3.25 3.84
C PHE A 17 -12.73 2.97 5.19
N TYR A 18 -11.90 1.93 5.27
CA TYR A 18 -11.37 1.45 6.55
C TYR A 18 -10.53 2.46 7.33
N PRO A 19 -9.63 3.26 6.73
CA PRO A 19 -8.89 4.28 7.48
C PRO A 19 -9.80 5.30 8.16
N PHE A 20 -10.91 5.66 7.52
CA PHE A 20 -11.81 6.70 7.99
C PHE A 20 -12.87 6.19 8.98
N MET A 21 -13.24 4.93 8.90
CA MET A 21 -14.32 4.35 9.71
C MET A 21 -13.77 3.41 10.76
N ARG A 22 -13.05 2.38 10.33
CA ARG A 22 -12.62 1.30 11.22
C ARG A 22 -11.39 1.67 12.02
N ASN A 23 -10.38 2.26 11.37
CA ASN A 23 -9.16 2.70 12.07
C ASN A 23 -9.35 4.01 12.85
N ALA A 24 -10.42 4.76 12.61
CA ALA A 24 -10.76 5.92 13.43
C ALA A 24 -11.02 5.57 14.91
N VAL A 25 -11.42 4.34 15.19
CA VAL A 25 -11.68 3.84 16.54
C VAL A 25 -10.56 2.94 17.09
N GLY A 26 -9.51 2.73 16.34
CA GLY A 26 -8.33 1.97 16.75
C GLY A 26 -7.89 0.87 15.77
N PRO A 27 -6.93 0.05 16.18
CA PRO A 27 -6.42 -1.06 15.37
C PRO A 27 -7.50 -2.07 14.99
N MET A 28 -7.30 -2.73 13.86
CA MET A 28 -8.20 -3.79 13.38
C MET A 28 -7.42 -5.04 13.01
N ASP A 29 -8.08 -6.19 13.12
CA ASP A 29 -7.55 -7.43 12.56
C ASP A 29 -7.64 -7.40 11.04
N TYR A 30 -6.55 -7.84 10.41
CA TYR A 30 -6.43 -7.67 8.99
C TYR A 30 -5.24 -8.49 8.43
N THR A 31 -5.46 -9.17 7.33
CA THR A 31 -4.49 -10.06 6.69
C THR A 31 -4.29 -9.69 5.22
N PRO A 32 -3.42 -8.71 4.93
CA PRO A 32 -3.10 -8.31 3.57
C PRO A 32 -1.92 -9.12 3.02
N GLY A 33 -1.45 -8.70 1.84
CA GLY A 33 -0.18 -9.17 1.29
C GLY A 33 -0.32 -10.33 0.33
N VAL A 34 -1.48 -10.45 -0.31
CA VAL A 34 -1.64 -11.39 -1.42
C VAL A 34 -0.68 -11.04 -2.55
N ILE A 35 0.09 -12.01 -2.99
CA ILE A 35 1.06 -11.87 -4.08
C ILE A 35 0.39 -12.11 -5.44
N LEU A 36 -0.55 -13.07 -5.52
CA LEU A 36 -1.33 -13.31 -6.73
C LEU A 36 -2.53 -12.36 -6.77
N THR A 37 -2.38 -11.27 -7.49
CA THR A 37 -3.37 -10.20 -7.56
C THR A 37 -3.98 -10.09 -8.95
N TYR A 38 -5.26 -9.71 -8.99
CA TYR A 38 -6.06 -9.66 -10.20
C TYR A 38 -6.92 -8.40 -10.23
N GLN A 39 -7.21 -7.92 -11.43
CA GLN A 39 -8.34 -7.01 -11.62
C GLN A 39 -9.66 -7.81 -11.54
N PRO A 40 -10.78 -7.19 -11.16
CA PRO A 40 -12.04 -7.90 -10.90
C PRO A 40 -12.48 -8.84 -12.04
N GLU A 41 -12.24 -8.46 -13.27
CA GLU A 41 -12.65 -9.22 -14.47
C GLU A 41 -11.90 -10.54 -14.63
N LEU A 42 -10.71 -10.63 -14.04
CA LEU A 42 -9.83 -11.81 -14.11
C LEU A 42 -9.79 -12.58 -12.79
N TYR A 43 -10.51 -12.11 -11.78
CA TYR A 43 -10.54 -12.74 -10.47
C TYR A 43 -11.50 -13.93 -10.46
N LEU A 44 -10.95 -15.10 -10.56
CA LEU A 44 -11.66 -16.37 -10.46
C LEU A 44 -11.38 -16.97 -9.08
N CYS A 45 -12.09 -16.52 -8.06
CA CYS A 45 -12.01 -17.09 -6.73
C CYS A 45 -12.62 -18.50 -6.72
N LYS A 46 -11.76 -19.52 -6.76
CA LYS A 46 -12.13 -20.89 -6.41
C LYS A 46 -11.54 -21.20 -5.05
N ARG A 47 -12.25 -22.01 -4.26
CA ARG A 47 -11.92 -22.38 -2.88
C ARG A 47 -10.45 -22.77 -2.64
N TYR A 48 -9.73 -23.16 -3.69
CA TYR A 48 -8.34 -23.64 -3.61
C TYR A 48 -7.33 -22.75 -4.35
N ASN A 49 -7.78 -21.70 -5.02
CA ASN A 49 -6.88 -20.74 -5.68
C ASN A 49 -6.91 -19.45 -4.86
N GLY A 50 -5.89 -19.27 -4.04
CA GLY A 50 -5.64 -17.98 -3.37
C GLY A 50 -5.46 -16.88 -4.41
N GLY A 51 -5.82 -15.67 -4.04
CA GLY A 51 -5.66 -14.49 -4.88
C GLY A 51 -6.47 -13.33 -4.32
N GLY A 52 -6.14 -12.12 -4.70
CA GLY A 52 -6.82 -10.91 -4.25
C GLY A 52 -7.17 -9.97 -5.40
N ILE A 53 -8.18 -9.16 -5.20
CA ILE A 53 -8.52 -8.05 -6.09
C ILE A 53 -7.66 -6.82 -5.73
N GLY A 54 -7.22 -6.09 -6.74
CA GLY A 54 -6.34 -4.94 -6.61
C GLY A 54 -4.93 -5.24 -7.10
N THR A 55 -4.10 -4.22 -7.18
CA THR A 55 -2.74 -4.40 -7.66
C THR A 55 -1.80 -4.92 -6.56
N ARG A 56 -0.62 -5.37 -6.96
CA ARG A 56 0.42 -5.78 -6.02
C ARG A 56 0.92 -4.59 -5.19
N ALA A 57 1.07 -3.41 -5.80
CA ALA A 57 1.42 -2.18 -5.08
C ALA A 57 0.33 -1.79 -4.06
N TYR A 58 -0.95 -2.00 -4.39
CA TYR A 58 -2.04 -1.83 -3.44
C TYR A 58 -1.88 -2.75 -2.22
N GLN A 59 -1.59 -4.03 -2.41
CA GLN A 59 -1.41 -4.98 -1.31
C GLN A 59 -0.26 -4.56 -0.37
N MET A 60 0.85 -4.08 -0.93
CA MET A 60 1.97 -3.54 -0.15
C MET A 60 1.57 -2.27 0.61
N ALA A 61 0.84 -1.36 -0.05
CA ALA A 61 0.41 -0.11 0.56
C ALA A 61 -0.50 -0.29 1.78
N LEU A 62 -1.29 -1.36 1.81
CA LEU A 62 -2.19 -1.66 2.92
C LEU A 62 -1.44 -1.85 4.25
N PHE A 63 -0.20 -2.37 4.22
CA PHE A 63 0.66 -2.49 5.42
C PHE A 63 1.02 -1.13 6.03
N VAL A 64 1.08 -0.09 5.21
CA VAL A 64 1.31 1.28 5.68
C VAL A 64 0.00 1.96 6.07
N LEU A 65 -1.05 1.79 5.26
CA LEU A 65 -2.31 2.52 5.41
C LEU A 65 -3.09 2.15 6.67
N PHE A 66 -3.13 0.84 6.99
CA PHE A 66 -3.99 0.37 8.08
C PHE A 66 -3.25 0.34 9.41
N GLU A 67 -4.03 0.59 10.48
CA GLU A 67 -3.58 0.37 11.85
C GLU A 67 -4.00 -1.03 12.29
N THR A 68 -3.03 -1.80 12.75
CA THR A 68 -3.23 -3.16 13.25
C THR A 68 -2.37 -3.41 14.49
N GLY A 69 -2.80 -4.29 15.35
CA GLY A 69 -1.97 -4.74 16.49
C GLY A 69 -1.00 -5.86 16.11
N LEU A 70 -1.27 -6.56 15.02
CA LEU A 70 -0.44 -7.65 14.49
C LEU A 70 -0.57 -7.69 12.98
N GLN A 71 0.54 -7.52 12.27
CA GLN A 71 0.58 -7.70 10.81
C GLN A 71 0.80 -9.17 10.47
N MET A 72 -0.04 -9.69 9.59
CA MET A 72 0.04 -11.06 9.11
C MET A 72 0.12 -11.10 7.59
N LEU A 73 0.83 -12.08 7.06
CA LEU A 73 0.92 -12.37 5.63
C LEU A 73 -0.09 -13.49 5.29
N CYS A 74 -0.92 -13.29 4.28
CA CYS A 74 -2.06 -14.18 3.97
C CYS A 74 -1.84 -15.13 2.81
N ASP A 75 -0.69 -15.10 2.16
CA ASP A 75 -0.37 -15.97 1.01
C ASP A 75 0.58 -17.10 1.40
N ASN A 76 0.91 -17.99 0.46
CA ASN A 76 1.77 -19.11 0.75
C ASN A 76 3.27 -18.75 0.73
N PRO A 77 4.10 -19.44 1.53
CA PRO A 77 5.53 -19.13 1.63
C PRO A 77 6.30 -19.19 0.30
N THR A 78 5.93 -20.08 -0.62
CA THR A 78 6.60 -20.22 -1.92
C THR A 78 6.49 -18.92 -2.73
N LEU A 79 5.32 -18.27 -2.71
CA LEU A 79 5.11 -16.99 -3.39
C LEU A 79 5.92 -15.88 -2.76
N TYR A 80 5.99 -15.83 -1.44
CA TYR A 80 6.80 -14.85 -0.72
C TYR A 80 8.29 -15.02 -0.98
N TYR A 81 8.79 -16.24 -1.07
CA TYR A 81 10.18 -16.50 -1.43
C TYR A 81 10.50 -16.10 -2.88
N ARG A 82 9.53 -16.25 -3.79
CA ARG A 82 9.69 -15.86 -5.19
C ARG A 82 9.67 -14.34 -5.38
N GLU A 83 8.79 -13.64 -4.67
CA GLU A 83 8.58 -12.19 -4.76
C GLU A 83 9.22 -11.47 -3.57
N LYS A 84 10.53 -11.65 -3.42
CA LYS A 84 11.29 -11.16 -2.25
C LYS A 84 11.17 -9.67 -2.00
N ASP A 85 11.17 -8.84 -3.05
CA ASP A 85 11.07 -7.39 -2.92
C ASP A 85 9.78 -6.96 -2.23
N CYS A 86 8.64 -7.52 -2.67
CA CYS A 86 7.35 -7.24 -2.06
C CYS A 86 7.30 -7.72 -0.61
N THR A 87 7.79 -8.93 -0.37
CA THR A 87 7.78 -9.56 0.96
C THR A 87 8.65 -8.79 1.94
N GLN A 88 9.85 -8.39 1.53
CA GLN A 88 10.76 -7.62 2.38
C GLN A 88 10.18 -6.25 2.73
N PHE A 89 9.51 -5.57 1.77
CA PHE A 89 8.82 -4.34 2.06
C PHE A 89 7.74 -4.56 3.11
N MET A 90 6.81 -5.50 2.87
CA MET A 90 5.68 -5.77 3.78
C MET A 90 6.15 -6.14 5.18
N ALA A 91 7.12 -7.05 5.28
CA ALA A 91 7.69 -7.45 6.57
C ALA A 91 8.50 -6.35 7.28
N GLY A 92 8.96 -5.35 6.53
CA GLY A 92 9.74 -4.22 7.04
C GLY A 92 8.90 -3.04 7.53
N VAL A 93 7.58 -3.03 7.28
CA VAL A 93 6.71 -1.96 7.79
C VAL A 93 6.47 -2.17 9.29
N PRO A 94 6.84 -1.22 10.14
CA PRO A 94 6.79 -1.39 11.59
C PRO A 94 5.38 -1.17 12.16
N ILE A 95 5.12 -1.80 13.29
CA ILE A 95 3.97 -1.53 14.16
C ILE A 95 4.41 -1.52 15.64
N PRO A 96 3.91 -0.60 16.47
CA PRO A 96 3.20 0.62 16.07
C PRO A 96 4.12 1.63 15.38
N THR A 97 3.55 2.57 14.64
CA THR A 97 4.23 3.74 14.11
C THR A 97 4.24 4.89 15.14
N ASP A 98 5.19 5.83 15.01
CA ASP A 98 5.34 6.95 15.94
C ASP A 98 4.49 8.17 15.53
N GLU A 99 4.25 8.30 14.22
CA GLU A 99 3.55 9.43 13.64
C GLU A 99 2.82 9.03 12.36
N THR A 100 1.64 9.61 12.12
CA THR A 100 0.86 9.41 10.88
C THR A 100 0.42 10.76 10.34
N ILE A 101 0.70 11.01 9.06
CA ILE A 101 0.33 12.23 8.35
C ILE A 101 -0.56 11.85 7.15
N SER A 102 -1.72 12.49 7.02
CA SER A 102 -2.56 12.37 5.83
C SER A 102 -2.02 13.29 4.74
N LEU A 103 -1.63 12.72 3.61
CA LEU A 103 -1.10 13.47 2.47
C LEU A 103 -2.19 13.83 1.46
N ALA A 104 -3.10 12.90 1.18
CA ALA A 104 -4.28 13.14 0.36
C ALA A 104 -5.33 12.06 0.68
N ALA A 105 -6.59 12.47 0.84
CA ALA A 105 -7.64 11.52 1.17
C ALA A 105 -9.02 11.98 0.72
N LYS A 106 -9.83 11.02 0.27
CA LYS A 106 -11.26 11.21 0.01
C LYS A 106 -11.99 9.91 0.35
N VAL A 107 -12.90 9.99 1.31
CA VAL A 107 -13.65 8.83 1.80
C VAL A 107 -14.33 8.09 0.64
N GLY A 108 -14.12 6.78 0.58
CA GLY A 108 -14.69 5.92 -0.45
C GLY A 108 -14.07 6.05 -1.84
N GLU A 109 -12.93 6.74 -1.97
CA GLU A 109 -12.23 6.88 -3.24
C GLU A 109 -10.73 6.57 -3.15
N TYR A 110 -10.00 7.24 -2.26
CA TYR A 110 -8.57 7.05 -2.10
C TYR A 110 -8.08 7.53 -0.72
N ALA A 111 -6.92 7.03 -0.34
CA ALA A 111 -6.17 7.53 0.81
C ALA A 111 -4.66 7.41 0.54
N ILE A 112 -3.90 8.42 0.90
CA ILE A 112 -2.43 8.44 0.87
C ILE A 112 -1.96 8.98 2.21
N VAL A 113 -1.14 8.21 2.92
CA VAL A 113 -0.58 8.57 4.21
C VAL A 113 0.94 8.43 4.22
N ALA A 114 1.60 9.21 5.06
CA ALA A 114 2.98 8.98 5.47
C ALA A 114 3.01 8.59 6.94
N LYS A 115 3.79 7.57 7.28
CA LYS A 115 3.98 7.10 8.64
C LYS A 115 5.47 7.07 8.98
N ARG A 116 5.82 7.50 10.19
CA ARG A 116 7.20 7.49 10.68
C ARG A 116 7.41 6.42 11.75
N LYS A 117 8.58 5.81 11.70
CA LYS A 117 9.11 4.99 12.78
C LYS A 117 10.61 5.24 12.91
N GLY A 118 11.00 5.84 14.04
CA GLY A 118 12.40 6.22 14.26
C GLY A 118 12.88 7.16 13.15
N ASP A 119 13.92 6.74 12.46
CA ASP A 119 14.58 7.44 11.35
C ASP A 119 14.03 7.09 9.95
N LYS A 120 12.91 6.38 9.86
CA LYS A 120 12.33 5.98 8.58
C LYS A 120 10.91 6.51 8.39
N TRP A 121 10.60 6.81 7.15
CA TRP A 121 9.24 7.12 6.71
C TRP A 121 8.72 6.06 5.75
N TYR A 122 7.44 5.80 5.83
CA TYR A 122 6.73 4.89 4.97
C TYR A 122 5.54 5.61 4.35
N ILE A 123 5.39 5.53 3.03
CA ILE A 123 4.25 6.13 2.33
C ILE A 123 3.39 4.99 1.79
N GLY A 124 2.09 5.04 2.06
CA GLY A 124 1.12 4.12 1.50
C GLY A 124 -0.02 4.88 0.83
N GLY A 125 -0.36 4.49 -0.39
CA GLY A 125 -1.48 5.03 -1.15
C GLY A 125 -2.36 3.95 -1.72
N MET A 126 -3.68 4.13 -1.69
CA MET A 126 -4.64 3.24 -2.31
C MET A 126 -5.76 3.98 -3.01
N THR A 127 -6.33 3.36 -4.04
CA THR A 127 -7.51 3.84 -4.76
C THR A 127 -8.46 2.68 -5.09
N ASN A 128 -9.72 3.02 -5.36
CA ASN A 128 -10.74 2.08 -5.80
C ASN A 128 -10.82 1.94 -7.33
N ASN A 129 -11.95 1.40 -7.84
CA ASN A 129 -12.16 1.14 -9.27
C ASN A 129 -12.88 2.25 -10.04
N LYS A 130 -13.25 3.37 -9.38
CA LYS A 130 -14.07 4.43 -10.00
C LYS A 130 -13.35 5.14 -11.14
N GLU A 131 -12.03 5.26 -11.05
CA GLU A 131 -11.21 5.90 -12.07
C GLU A 131 -10.22 4.89 -12.65
N LYS A 132 -9.89 5.06 -13.94
CA LYS A 132 -8.87 4.23 -14.60
C LYS A 132 -7.49 4.42 -13.98
N GLU A 133 -7.24 5.64 -13.52
CA GLU A 133 -5.95 6.07 -12.97
C GLU A 133 -6.18 7.31 -12.12
N ARG A 134 -5.44 7.43 -11.03
CA ARG A 134 -5.33 8.65 -10.24
C ARG A 134 -3.88 9.06 -10.13
N VAL A 135 -3.63 10.36 -10.27
CA VAL A 135 -2.28 10.94 -10.19
C VAL A 135 -2.31 12.07 -9.15
N PHE A 136 -1.34 12.06 -8.25
CA PHE A 136 -1.19 13.05 -7.19
C PHE A 136 0.25 13.54 -7.17
N ASP A 137 0.43 14.85 -7.07
CA ASP A 137 1.71 15.48 -6.76
C ASP A 137 1.80 15.69 -5.26
N ILE A 138 2.59 14.90 -4.58
CA ILE A 138 2.73 14.88 -3.12
C ILE A 138 4.01 15.62 -2.74
N ALA A 139 3.87 16.69 -1.96
CA ALA A 139 5.00 17.41 -1.38
C ALA A 139 5.58 16.63 -0.19
N LEU A 140 6.91 16.55 -0.11
CA LEU A 140 7.63 15.88 0.96
C LEU A 140 8.02 16.87 2.09
N ASP A 141 7.12 17.81 2.41
CA ASP A 141 7.37 18.87 3.41
C ASP A 141 7.48 18.35 4.85
N PHE A 142 7.00 17.12 5.08
CA PHE A 142 7.11 16.44 6.37
C PHE A 142 8.52 15.92 6.68
N LEU A 143 9.41 15.89 5.70
CA LEU A 143 10.80 15.46 5.92
C LEU A 143 11.59 16.55 6.66
N PRO A 144 12.54 16.18 7.50
CA PRO A 144 13.49 17.11 8.13
C PRO A 144 14.29 17.90 7.11
N GLU A 145 14.64 19.15 7.46
CA GLU A 145 15.52 19.99 6.65
C GLU A 145 16.97 19.53 6.68
N GLY A 146 17.69 19.82 5.59
CA GLY A 146 19.15 19.57 5.51
C GLY A 146 19.57 18.12 5.36
N GLN A 147 18.61 17.22 5.16
CA GLN A 147 18.88 15.78 5.05
C GLN A 147 18.43 15.25 3.68
N ILE A 148 19.27 14.39 3.11
CA ILE A 148 18.95 13.62 1.89
C ILE A 148 18.38 12.27 2.33
N TRP A 149 17.34 11.84 1.65
CA TRP A 149 16.62 10.60 1.90
C TRP A 149 16.68 9.71 0.68
N LYS A 150 17.07 8.46 0.89
CA LYS A 150 16.91 7.40 -0.10
C LYS A 150 15.48 6.91 -0.06
N MET A 151 14.75 7.08 -1.14
CA MET A 151 13.40 6.57 -1.30
C MET A 151 13.40 5.37 -2.23
N ILE A 152 12.82 4.25 -1.76
CA ILE A 152 12.51 3.08 -2.56
C ILE A 152 10.99 3.01 -2.67
N SER A 153 10.45 3.14 -3.88
CA SER A 153 9.02 3.05 -4.15
C SER A 153 8.65 1.77 -4.92
N TYR A 154 7.44 1.32 -4.68
CA TYR A 154 6.75 0.25 -5.38
C TYR A 154 5.47 0.84 -5.97
N GLU A 155 5.45 0.97 -7.27
CA GLU A 155 4.44 1.70 -8.01
C GLU A 155 3.68 0.76 -8.93
N ASP A 156 2.42 1.07 -9.22
CA ASP A 156 1.68 0.36 -10.25
C ASP A 156 2.40 0.46 -11.60
N GLY A 157 2.62 -0.68 -12.24
CA GLY A 157 3.21 -0.73 -13.57
C GLY A 157 2.25 -0.22 -14.66
N VAL A 158 2.80 0.11 -15.82
CA VAL A 158 2.02 0.65 -16.96
C VAL A 158 0.82 -0.21 -17.35
N ASN A 159 0.87 -1.53 -17.11
CA ASN A 159 -0.21 -2.46 -17.43
C ASN A 159 -1.00 -2.92 -16.18
N ALA A 160 -0.82 -2.29 -15.01
CA ALA A 160 -1.44 -2.74 -13.77
C ALA A 160 -2.98 -2.73 -13.80
N ASN A 161 -3.58 -1.88 -14.64
CA ASN A 161 -5.02 -1.86 -14.89
C ASN A 161 -5.57 -3.13 -15.58
N LYS A 162 -4.70 -3.97 -16.15
CA LYS A 162 -5.03 -5.27 -16.76
C LYS A 162 -4.30 -6.41 -16.07
N GLN A 163 -3.02 -6.23 -15.80
CA GLN A 163 -2.13 -7.19 -15.12
C GLN A 163 -1.80 -6.68 -13.72
N ALA A 164 -2.68 -6.93 -12.79
CA ALA A 164 -2.61 -6.38 -11.42
C ALA A 164 -1.30 -6.73 -10.67
N MET A 165 -0.60 -7.79 -11.07
CA MET A 165 0.70 -8.16 -10.52
C MET A 165 1.86 -7.30 -11.05
N HIS A 166 1.63 -6.49 -12.10
CA HIS A 166 2.70 -5.68 -12.69
C HIS A 166 2.97 -4.45 -11.84
N TYR A 167 4.13 -4.39 -11.24
CA TYR A 167 4.62 -3.24 -10.48
C TYR A 167 6.02 -2.82 -10.93
N MET A 168 6.42 -1.62 -10.56
CA MET A 168 7.76 -1.09 -10.78
C MET A 168 8.38 -0.72 -9.44
N LYS A 169 9.62 -1.18 -9.21
CA LYS A 169 10.45 -0.73 -8.10
C LYS A 169 11.36 0.38 -8.60
N ARG A 170 11.35 1.51 -7.92
CA ARG A 170 12.20 2.65 -8.23
C ARG A 170 12.99 3.08 -7.00
N GLU A 171 14.15 3.60 -7.25
CA GLU A 171 15.02 4.19 -6.22
C GLU A 171 15.40 5.60 -6.65
N LYS A 172 15.29 6.56 -5.74
CA LYS A 172 15.72 7.93 -5.95
C LYS A 172 16.08 8.61 -4.63
N GLN A 173 16.93 9.63 -4.72
CA GLN A 173 17.17 10.55 -3.62
C GLN A 173 16.12 11.65 -3.62
N VAL A 174 15.66 12.02 -2.44
CA VAL A 174 14.68 13.07 -2.21
C VAL A 174 15.05 13.87 -0.96
N LYS A 175 14.51 15.09 -0.86
CA LYS A 175 14.67 15.96 0.31
C LYS A 175 13.37 16.70 0.61
N LYS A 176 13.33 17.40 1.73
CA LYS A 176 12.22 18.29 2.06
C LYS A 176 11.98 19.30 0.93
N GLY A 177 10.71 19.55 0.63
CA GLY A 177 10.27 20.45 -0.44
C GLY A 177 10.22 19.80 -1.83
N ASP A 178 10.79 18.61 -2.02
CA ASP A 178 10.62 17.88 -3.28
C ASP A 178 9.17 17.42 -3.44
N LYS A 179 8.75 17.24 -4.69
CA LYS A 179 7.46 16.64 -5.02
C LYS A 179 7.68 15.29 -5.66
N ILE A 180 6.87 14.34 -5.24
CA ILE A 180 6.79 13.03 -5.88
C ILE A 180 5.44 12.87 -6.56
N GLN A 181 5.44 12.27 -7.74
CA GLN A 181 4.22 11.89 -8.41
C GLN A 181 3.81 10.48 -7.96
N VAL A 182 2.64 10.39 -7.32
CA VAL A 182 2.01 9.13 -6.93
C VAL A 182 0.96 8.80 -7.97
N LYS A 183 1.24 7.80 -8.78
CA LYS A 183 0.35 7.32 -9.84
C LYS A 183 -0.21 5.96 -9.43
N MET A 184 -1.52 5.85 -9.36
CA MET A 184 -2.22 4.62 -9.00
C MET A 184 -3.17 4.21 -10.12
N ALA A 185 -3.06 2.98 -10.59
CA ALA A 185 -3.98 2.38 -11.53
C ALA A 185 -5.35 2.13 -10.87
N ARG A 186 -6.33 1.70 -11.63
CA ARG A 186 -7.61 1.22 -11.10
C ARG A 186 -7.37 0.09 -10.08
N ASN A 187 -8.00 0.16 -8.91
CA ASN A 187 -7.77 -0.76 -7.78
C ASN A 187 -6.30 -0.83 -7.38
N GLY A 188 -5.61 0.27 -7.57
CA GLY A 188 -4.16 0.34 -7.46
C GLY A 188 -3.66 0.94 -6.17
N GLY A 189 -2.34 0.98 -6.06
CA GLY A 189 -1.66 1.52 -4.91
C GLY A 189 -0.27 2.05 -5.21
N PHE A 190 0.29 2.61 -4.17
CA PHE A 190 1.65 3.12 -4.11
C PHE A 190 2.23 2.82 -2.73
N ALA A 191 3.41 2.26 -2.69
CA ALA A 191 4.10 2.01 -1.43
C ALA A 191 5.54 2.50 -1.52
N ALA A 192 6.06 3.12 -0.47
CA ALA A 192 7.45 3.56 -0.44
C ALA A 192 8.01 3.53 0.97
N VAL A 193 9.33 3.36 1.06
CA VAL A 193 10.13 3.55 2.27
C VAL A 193 11.21 4.59 2.01
N LEU A 194 11.38 5.51 2.95
CA LEU A 194 12.42 6.52 2.95
C LEU A 194 13.33 6.29 4.15
N SER A 195 14.62 6.23 3.91
CA SER A 195 15.65 6.13 4.94
C SER A 195 16.64 7.28 4.78
N ALA A 196 17.09 7.84 5.90
CA ALA A 196 18.15 8.84 5.91
C ALA A 196 19.46 8.25 5.35
N GLU A 197 20.17 9.00 4.54
CA GLU A 197 21.55 8.70 4.09
C GLU A 197 22.58 9.29 5.03
#